data_a88743e317b7dc647355d31810bb84b4
#
_entry.id   a88743e317b7dc647355d31810bb84b4
#
_cell.length_a   1.000
_cell.length_b   1.000
_cell.length_c   1.000
_cell.angle_alpha   90.00
_cell.angle_beta   90.00
_cell.angle_gamma   90.00
#
_symmetry.space_group_name_H-M   'P 1'
#
loop_
_entity.id
_entity.type
_entity.pdbx_description
1 polymer ?
#
loop_
_entity_poly.entity_id
_entity_poly.type
_entity_poly.pdbx_seq_one_letter_code
_entity_poly.pdbx_strand_id
1 'polypeptide(L)'
;VSTNLGHDLSLWGRLNYRFFWSLLWIMTKVWFRFTIVGRENLPAKGAYILAPVHRSYLDTPVGGMVTARRQRFLGKESLWRNWFLGGFLTIVGGFPVERGTADRAALRACQDVLERGEPLVMFPEGTRQWGAVVEADKMHDGPAFVAVRAGVPIVPMGIAGTDHAMPPGAKWIKPVKAVMVVGEPIPAPVVEGRVPRRVITDLTDQVRQGIQAAYDEALRIKGQPPLEYPG
;
A
#
# COMPACT_ATOMS: atom_id res chain seq x y z
N VAL A 1 22.49 10.66 7.26
CA VAL A 1 21.83 11.40 6.18
C VAL A 1 20.42 11.66 6.63
N SER A 2 20.08 12.94 6.92
CA SER A 2 18.72 13.36 7.21
C SER A 2 17.89 13.15 5.95
N THR A 3 17.18 12.04 5.87
CA THR A 3 16.20 11.81 4.82
C THR A 3 15.07 12.80 5.04
N ASN A 4 15.01 13.85 4.21
CA ASN A 4 13.85 14.72 4.17
C ASN A 4 12.67 13.90 3.65
N LEU A 5 11.91 13.31 4.56
CA LEU A 5 10.78 12.44 4.24
C LEU A 5 9.58 13.21 3.66
N GLY A 6 9.74 14.54 3.43
CA GLY A 6 8.67 15.39 2.87
C GLY A 6 7.39 15.37 3.71
N HIS A 7 7.52 15.32 5.04
CA HIS A 7 6.38 15.28 5.95
C HIS A 7 5.58 16.57 5.90
N ASP A 8 6.27 17.72 5.96
CA ASP A 8 5.63 19.03 5.97
C ASP A 8 5.57 19.60 4.56
N LEU A 9 4.45 19.36 3.89
CA LEU A 9 4.19 20.08 2.66
C LEU A 9 3.87 21.56 2.97
N SER A 10 4.56 22.45 2.27
CA SER A 10 4.18 23.86 2.20
C SER A 10 2.72 24.00 1.72
N LEU A 11 2.13 25.19 1.88
CA LEU A 11 0.78 25.45 1.36
C LEU A 11 0.67 25.09 -0.14
N TRP A 12 1.65 25.47 -0.94
CA TRP A 12 1.75 25.11 -2.35
C TRP A 12 1.87 23.59 -2.57
N GLY A 13 2.63 22.90 -1.73
CA GLY A 13 2.73 21.44 -1.79
C GLY A 13 1.40 20.74 -1.50
N ARG A 14 0.62 21.24 -0.55
CA ARG A 14 -0.74 20.73 -0.24
C ARG A 14 -1.72 20.96 -1.40
N LEU A 15 -1.66 22.15 -2.02
CA LEU A 15 -2.51 22.47 -3.18
C LEU A 15 -2.14 21.57 -4.38
N ASN A 16 -0.84 21.41 -4.67
CA ASN A 16 -0.36 20.51 -5.71
C ASN A 16 -0.75 19.07 -5.44
N TYR A 17 -0.60 18.58 -4.19
CA TYR A 17 -1.06 17.23 -3.83
C TYR A 17 -2.55 17.05 -4.12
N ARG A 18 -3.41 17.98 -3.66
CA ARG A 18 -4.85 17.93 -3.90
C ARG A 18 -5.19 17.97 -5.39
N PHE A 19 -4.50 18.79 -6.17
CA PHE A 19 -4.68 18.88 -7.60
C PHE A 19 -4.32 17.56 -8.30
N PHE A 20 -3.12 17.03 -8.06
CA PHE A 20 -2.68 15.77 -8.65
C PHE A 20 -3.52 14.58 -8.17
N TRP A 21 -3.90 14.55 -6.90
CA TRP A 21 -4.79 13.54 -6.37
C TRP A 21 -6.16 13.59 -7.05
N SER A 22 -6.75 14.77 -7.21
CA SER A 22 -8.06 14.93 -7.88
C SER A 22 -7.99 14.53 -9.34
N LEU A 23 -6.94 14.93 -10.05
CA LEU A 23 -6.71 14.56 -11.45
C LEU A 23 -6.58 13.03 -11.59
N LEU A 24 -5.75 12.42 -10.76
CA LEU A 24 -5.55 10.97 -10.74
C LEU A 24 -6.85 10.25 -10.36
N TRP A 25 -7.61 10.78 -9.39
CA TRP A 25 -8.91 10.23 -9.00
C TRP A 25 -9.93 10.26 -10.13
N ILE A 26 -10.04 11.38 -10.86
CA ILE A 26 -10.93 11.50 -12.04
C ILE A 26 -10.49 10.52 -13.12
N MET A 27 -9.21 10.49 -13.46
CA MET A 27 -8.67 9.54 -14.43
C MET A 27 -8.98 8.10 -14.05
N THR A 28 -8.75 7.73 -12.80
CA THR A 28 -9.00 6.36 -12.34
C THR A 28 -10.49 6.03 -12.32
N LYS A 29 -11.36 6.97 -11.94
CA LYS A 29 -12.82 6.80 -12.02
C LYS A 29 -13.31 6.55 -13.43
N VAL A 30 -12.81 7.32 -14.40
CA VAL A 30 -13.21 7.19 -15.80
C VAL A 30 -12.58 5.94 -16.43
N TRP A 31 -11.27 5.76 -16.25
CA TRP A 31 -10.51 4.70 -16.91
C TRP A 31 -10.73 3.32 -16.31
N PHE A 32 -10.74 3.23 -14.97
CA PHE A 32 -10.90 1.96 -14.26
C PHE A 32 -12.28 1.73 -13.67
N ARG A 33 -13.19 2.68 -13.79
CA ARG A 33 -14.56 2.55 -13.27
C ARG A 33 -14.58 1.97 -11.86
N PHE A 34 -13.76 2.53 -10.96
CA PHE A 34 -13.52 2.00 -9.62
C PHE A 34 -14.80 1.78 -8.82
N THR A 35 -14.86 0.60 -8.21
CA THR A 35 -15.74 0.29 -7.10
C THR A 35 -14.88 0.16 -5.85
N ILE A 36 -15.23 0.88 -4.78
CA ILE A 36 -14.56 0.79 -3.47
C ILE A 36 -15.61 0.33 -2.46
N VAL A 37 -15.31 -0.74 -1.74
CA VAL A 37 -16.15 -1.33 -0.69
C VAL A 37 -15.37 -1.31 0.62
N GLY A 38 -16.06 -1.08 1.76
CA GLY A 38 -15.43 -1.07 3.09
C GLY A 38 -14.56 0.16 3.36
N ARG A 39 -14.75 1.27 2.63
CA ARG A 39 -13.96 2.50 2.84
C ARG A 39 -14.09 3.06 4.25
N GLU A 40 -15.21 2.81 4.90
CA GLU A 40 -15.52 3.15 6.29
C GLU A 40 -14.59 2.48 7.30
N ASN A 41 -13.95 1.37 6.94
CA ASN A 41 -12.97 0.64 7.74
C ASN A 41 -11.62 1.40 7.85
N LEU A 42 -11.39 2.41 7.00
CA LEU A 42 -10.19 3.22 7.11
C LEU A 42 -10.27 4.19 8.29
N PRO A 43 -9.29 4.19 9.20
CA PRO A 43 -9.25 5.15 10.28
C PRO A 43 -9.29 6.59 9.76
N ALA A 44 -10.30 7.37 10.19
CA ALA A 44 -10.47 8.75 9.75
C ALA A 44 -9.34 9.66 10.24
N LYS A 45 -8.73 9.32 11.38
CA LYS A 45 -7.62 10.06 12.02
C LYS A 45 -6.56 9.07 12.50
N GLY A 46 -5.37 9.59 12.78
CA GLY A 46 -4.24 8.80 13.27
C GLY A 46 -3.56 7.97 12.18
N ALA A 47 -2.50 7.29 12.56
CA ALA A 47 -1.73 6.41 11.69
C ALA A 47 -2.37 5.02 11.56
N TYR A 48 -2.13 4.39 10.44
CA TYR A 48 -2.42 2.98 10.18
C TYR A 48 -1.52 2.48 9.05
N ILE A 49 -1.35 1.17 8.95
CA ILE A 49 -0.72 0.56 7.79
C ILE A 49 -1.81 0.02 6.88
N LEU A 50 -1.86 0.49 5.62
CA LEU A 50 -2.67 -0.14 4.58
C LEU A 50 -1.85 -1.25 3.96
N ALA A 51 -2.38 -2.47 3.98
CA ALA A 51 -1.72 -3.68 3.51
C ALA A 51 -2.47 -4.27 2.30
N PRO A 52 -2.19 -3.79 1.07
CA PRO A 52 -2.87 -4.32 -0.11
C PRO A 52 -2.23 -5.61 -0.62
N VAL A 53 -3.04 -6.43 -1.31
CA VAL A 53 -2.55 -7.47 -2.20
C VAL A 53 -1.70 -6.83 -3.32
N HIS A 54 -0.70 -7.55 -3.84
CA HIS A 54 0.18 -6.98 -4.88
C HIS A 54 0.20 -7.84 -6.15
N ARG A 55 -0.57 -7.43 -7.16
CA ARG A 55 -0.73 -8.14 -8.45
C ARG A 55 -0.28 -7.31 -9.65
N SER A 56 -0.15 -5.97 -9.49
CA SER A 56 0.15 -5.06 -10.59
C SER A 56 1.03 -3.88 -10.14
N TYR A 57 1.76 -3.28 -11.06
CA TYR A 57 2.41 -1.96 -10.81
C TYR A 57 1.40 -0.86 -10.48
N LEU A 58 0.16 -1.03 -10.93
CA LEU A 58 -0.90 -0.07 -10.69
C LEU A 58 -1.48 -0.13 -9.27
N ASP A 59 -1.19 -1.18 -8.49
CA ASP A 59 -1.73 -1.32 -7.13
C ASP A 59 -1.30 -0.19 -6.21
N THR A 60 -0.06 0.31 -6.36
CA THR A 60 0.45 1.42 -5.54
C THR A 60 -0.32 2.72 -5.76
N PRO A 61 -0.42 3.28 -6.99
CA PRO A 61 -1.19 4.49 -7.22
C PRO A 61 -2.69 4.29 -6.97
N VAL A 62 -3.22 3.11 -7.28
CA VAL A 62 -4.63 2.77 -7.06
C VAL A 62 -4.95 2.66 -5.58
N GLY A 63 -4.12 1.97 -4.81
CA GLY A 63 -4.27 1.87 -3.35
C GLY A 63 -4.26 3.24 -2.67
N GLY A 64 -3.47 4.19 -3.20
CA GLY A 64 -3.48 5.57 -2.74
C GLY A 64 -4.80 6.32 -2.97
N MET A 65 -5.66 5.84 -3.89
CA MET A 65 -6.95 6.48 -4.20
C MET A 65 -8.08 6.06 -3.25
N VAL A 66 -7.87 5.10 -2.39
CA VAL A 66 -8.89 4.62 -1.44
C VAL A 66 -9.31 5.69 -0.44
N THR A 67 -8.47 6.67 -0.17
CA THR A 67 -8.74 7.80 0.73
C THR A 67 -8.18 9.12 0.19
N ALA A 68 -8.76 10.24 0.61
CA ALA A 68 -8.21 11.57 0.34
C ALA A 68 -7.06 11.96 1.29
N ARG A 69 -6.82 11.18 2.36
CA ARG A 69 -5.65 11.38 3.23
C ARG A 69 -4.39 11.02 2.45
N ARG A 70 -3.36 11.86 2.55
CA ARG A 70 -2.07 11.59 1.93
C ARG A 70 -1.48 10.33 2.55
N GLN A 71 -1.39 9.28 1.76
CA GLN A 71 -0.75 8.04 2.17
C GLN A 71 0.73 8.06 1.85
N ARG A 72 1.53 7.52 2.74
CA ARG A 72 2.96 7.37 2.55
C ARG A 72 3.25 6.01 1.92
N PHE A 73 4.27 5.92 1.09
CA PHE A 73 4.70 4.65 0.50
C PHE A 73 6.20 4.63 0.23
N LEU A 74 6.77 3.43 0.34
CA LEU A 74 8.19 3.21 0.10
C LEU A 74 8.46 3.11 -1.40
N GLY A 75 9.44 3.86 -1.89
CA GLY A 75 9.89 3.78 -3.27
C GLY A 75 11.38 3.47 -3.37
N LYS A 76 11.80 2.80 -4.44
CA LYS A 76 13.22 2.54 -4.68
C LYS A 76 13.97 3.87 -4.81
N GLU A 77 15.07 4.06 -4.07
CA GLU A 77 15.86 5.29 -4.06
C GLU A 77 16.26 5.77 -5.46
N SER A 78 16.55 4.84 -6.38
CA SER A 78 16.91 5.20 -7.76
C SER A 78 15.88 6.04 -8.51
N LEU A 79 14.60 6.04 -8.09
CA LEU A 79 13.55 6.87 -8.67
C LEU A 79 13.74 8.36 -8.34
N TRP A 80 14.42 8.67 -7.24
CA TRP A 80 14.74 10.05 -6.83
C TRP A 80 16.00 10.61 -7.48
N ARG A 81 16.76 9.80 -8.25
CA ARG A 81 17.87 10.32 -9.07
C ARG A 81 17.40 11.28 -10.16
N ASN A 82 16.19 11.09 -10.65
CA ASN A 82 15.51 12.07 -11.49
C ASN A 82 14.79 13.08 -10.59
N TRP A 83 15.23 14.33 -10.58
CA TRP A 83 14.71 15.38 -9.71
C TRP A 83 13.21 15.66 -9.90
N PHE A 84 12.72 15.59 -11.14
CA PHE A 84 11.31 15.82 -11.46
C PHE A 84 10.44 14.65 -10.94
N LEU A 85 10.84 13.42 -11.26
CA LEU A 85 10.14 12.23 -10.79
C LEU A 85 10.19 12.10 -9.26
N GLY A 86 11.36 12.33 -8.65
CA GLY A 86 11.54 12.29 -7.21
C GLY A 86 10.71 13.37 -6.50
N GLY A 87 10.67 14.58 -7.05
CA GLY A 87 9.80 15.66 -6.55
C GLY A 87 8.31 15.29 -6.62
N PHE A 88 7.86 14.77 -7.76
CA PHE A 88 6.48 14.29 -7.92
C PHE A 88 6.15 13.17 -6.92
N LEU A 89 7.00 12.14 -6.82
CA LEU A 89 6.80 11.04 -5.87
C LEU A 89 6.72 11.54 -4.43
N THR A 90 7.57 12.49 -4.04
CA THR A 90 7.55 13.10 -2.71
C THR A 90 6.23 13.83 -2.45
N ILE A 91 5.72 14.60 -3.41
CA ILE A 91 4.43 15.29 -3.30
C ILE A 91 3.31 14.28 -3.07
N VAL A 92 3.25 13.21 -3.84
CA VAL A 92 2.18 12.18 -3.72
C VAL A 92 2.35 11.24 -2.52
N GLY A 93 3.41 11.39 -1.73
CA GLY A 93 3.59 10.66 -0.47
C GLY A 93 4.73 9.64 -0.46
N GLY A 94 5.41 9.45 -1.59
CA GLY A 94 6.56 8.55 -1.67
C GLY A 94 7.77 9.05 -0.88
N PHE A 95 8.55 8.12 -0.36
CA PHE A 95 9.87 8.38 0.21
C PHE A 95 10.87 7.31 -0.21
N PRO A 96 12.14 7.69 -0.41
CA PRO A 96 13.16 6.77 -0.90
C PRO A 96 13.60 5.79 0.17
N VAL A 97 13.76 4.53 -0.22
CA VAL A 97 14.42 3.50 0.59
C VAL A 97 15.39 2.70 -0.28
N GLU A 98 16.50 2.32 0.28
CA GLU A 98 17.45 1.41 -0.34
C GLU A 98 16.91 -0.01 -0.25
N ARG A 99 16.76 -0.72 -1.36
CA ARG A 99 16.29 -2.11 -1.37
C ARG A 99 17.50 -3.04 -1.35
N GLY A 100 17.46 -4.07 -0.51
CA GLY A 100 18.46 -5.15 -0.55
C GLY A 100 19.26 -5.40 0.70
N THR A 101 19.20 -4.52 1.69
CA THR A 101 19.68 -4.82 3.03
C THR A 101 18.45 -5.02 3.92
N ALA A 102 18.47 -5.98 4.85
CA ALA A 102 17.40 -6.18 5.86
C ALA A 102 17.27 -4.87 6.67
N ASP A 103 16.43 -3.97 6.17
CA ASP A 103 16.76 -2.56 6.21
C ASP A 103 16.17 -1.94 7.45
N ARG A 104 16.95 -2.00 8.52
CA ARG A 104 16.64 -1.27 9.76
C ARG A 104 16.35 0.22 9.48
N ALA A 105 16.98 0.80 8.45
CA ALA A 105 16.77 2.19 8.08
C ALA A 105 15.38 2.38 7.45
N ALA A 106 14.96 1.48 6.54
CA ALA A 106 13.62 1.51 5.95
C ALA A 106 12.54 1.29 7.01
N LEU A 107 12.73 0.33 7.93
CA LEU A 107 11.78 0.09 9.02
C LEU A 107 11.68 1.29 9.98
N ARG A 108 12.81 1.95 10.29
CA ARG A 108 12.80 3.20 11.07
C ARG A 108 12.06 4.31 10.36
N ALA A 109 12.32 4.51 9.07
CA ALA A 109 11.61 5.52 8.27
C ALA A 109 10.09 5.26 8.25
N CYS A 110 9.66 3.99 8.21
CA CYS A 110 8.26 3.60 8.35
C CYS A 110 7.71 3.97 9.74
N GLN A 111 8.46 3.70 10.81
CA GLN A 111 8.07 4.07 12.17
C GLN A 111 7.93 5.59 12.30
N ASP A 112 8.91 6.37 11.81
CA ASP A 112 8.87 7.83 11.84
C ASP A 112 7.62 8.40 11.15
N VAL A 113 7.18 7.78 10.03
CA VAL A 113 5.94 8.14 9.33
C VAL A 113 4.72 7.90 10.22
N LEU A 114 4.63 6.73 10.84
CA LEU A 114 3.49 6.35 11.68
C LEU A 114 3.43 7.15 12.98
N GLU A 115 4.57 7.44 13.62
CA GLU A 115 4.66 8.28 14.82
C GLU A 115 4.17 9.71 14.58
N ARG A 116 4.27 10.21 13.34
CA ARG A 116 3.71 11.50 12.93
C ARG A 116 2.20 11.46 12.65
N GLY A 117 1.55 10.30 12.82
CA GLY A 117 0.12 10.13 12.57
C GLY A 117 -0.25 10.01 11.08
N GLU A 118 0.74 9.76 10.20
CA GLU A 118 0.52 9.61 8.77
C GLU A 118 0.22 8.12 8.41
N PRO A 119 -0.75 7.84 7.52
CA PRO A 119 -1.00 6.49 7.05
C PRO A 119 0.11 6.02 6.10
N LEU A 120 0.46 4.74 6.18
CA LEU A 120 1.53 4.12 5.42
C LEU A 120 1.01 2.94 4.61
N VAL A 121 1.34 2.88 3.32
CA VAL A 121 1.07 1.72 2.47
C VAL A 121 2.29 0.82 2.47
N MET A 122 2.10 -0.43 2.86
CA MET A 122 3.12 -1.47 2.80
C MET A 122 2.54 -2.72 2.17
N PHE A 123 3.20 -3.24 1.16
CA PHE A 123 2.83 -4.51 0.53
C PHE A 123 3.48 -5.68 1.28
N PRO A 124 2.72 -6.50 2.02
CA PRO A 124 3.33 -7.58 2.79
C PRO A 124 3.99 -8.66 1.93
N GLU A 125 3.56 -8.81 0.68
CA GLU A 125 4.17 -9.73 -0.29
C GLU A 125 5.53 -9.23 -0.82
N GLY A 126 5.92 -7.97 -0.54
CA GLY A 126 7.20 -7.37 -0.93
C GLY A 126 7.41 -7.19 -2.42
N THR A 127 6.95 -8.14 -3.22
CA THR A 127 7.00 -8.15 -4.70
C THR A 127 5.63 -8.55 -5.25
N ARG A 128 5.40 -8.25 -6.53
CA ARG A 128 4.17 -8.66 -7.19
C ARG A 128 4.09 -10.19 -7.29
N GLN A 129 2.93 -10.73 -6.94
CA GLN A 129 2.59 -12.13 -7.04
C GLN A 129 1.51 -12.34 -8.12
N TRP A 130 1.17 -13.60 -8.38
CA TRP A 130 0.21 -14.01 -9.40
C TRP A 130 -0.90 -14.85 -8.78
N GLY A 131 -2.00 -14.98 -9.52
CA GLY A 131 -3.10 -15.84 -9.11
C GLY A 131 -3.95 -15.28 -7.98
N ALA A 132 -4.91 -16.08 -7.54
CA ALA A 132 -5.90 -15.70 -6.55
C ALA A 132 -5.44 -15.90 -5.09
N VAL A 133 -4.42 -16.71 -4.88
CA VAL A 133 -3.98 -17.09 -3.52
C VAL A 133 -2.92 -16.13 -3.01
N VAL A 134 -3.09 -15.70 -1.75
CA VAL A 134 -2.07 -14.99 -0.98
C VAL A 134 -1.26 -16.01 -0.19
N GLU A 135 -0.12 -16.41 -0.74
CA GLU A 135 0.71 -17.49 -0.21
C GLU A 135 1.43 -17.08 1.07
N ALA A 136 1.44 -17.99 2.06
CA ALA A 136 2.03 -17.70 3.37
C ALA A 136 3.55 -17.53 3.31
N ASP A 137 4.24 -18.30 2.47
CA ASP A 137 5.70 -18.25 2.27
C ASP A 137 6.18 -16.99 1.53
N LYS A 138 5.26 -16.25 0.90
CA LYS A 138 5.54 -14.96 0.24
C LYS A 138 5.32 -13.76 1.16
N MET A 139 4.79 -13.97 2.35
CA MET A 139 4.53 -12.89 3.30
C MET A 139 5.80 -12.49 4.07
N HIS A 140 6.01 -11.19 4.20
CA HIS A 140 7.10 -10.60 4.96
C HIS A 140 6.60 -10.02 6.28
N ASP A 141 7.36 -10.23 7.34
CA ASP A 141 7.06 -9.78 8.70
C ASP A 141 7.21 -8.26 8.93
N GLY A 142 7.76 -7.54 7.95
CA GLY A 142 8.04 -6.11 8.07
C GLY A 142 6.84 -5.26 8.48
N PRO A 143 5.69 -5.35 7.80
CA PRO A 143 4.48 -4.58 8.17
C PRO A 143 3.99 -4.88 9.58
N ALA A 144 3.95 -6.16 9.98
CA ALA A 144 3.55 -6.57 11.33
C ALA A 144 4.52 -6.04 12.40
N PHE A 145 5.83 -6.13 12.14
CA PHE A 145 6.84 -5.59 13.05
C PHE A 145 6.68 -4.08 13.27
N VAL A 146 6.51 -3.32 12.18
CA VAL A 146 6.36 -1.87 12.26
C VAL A 146 5.05 -1.50 12.95
N ALA A 147 3.94 -2.22 12.69
CA ALA A 147 2.65 -2.00 13.33
C ALA A 147 2.70 -2.18 14.85
N VAL A 148 3.32 -3.29 15.33
CA VAL A 148 3.48 -3.56 16.75
C VAL A 148 4.35 -2.51 17.42
N ARG A 149 5.44 -2.09 16.77
CA ARG A 149 6.34 -1.07 17.32
C ARG A 149 5.71 0.32 17.39
N ALA A 150 4.88 0.68 16.42
CA ALA A 150 4.18 1.96 16.37
C ALA A 150 2.82 1.95 17.09
N GLY A 151 2.32 0.79 17.50
CA GLY A 151 1.01 0.66 18.16
C GLY A 151 -0.16 1.03 17.25
N VAL A 152 -0.06 0.76 15.94
CA VAL A 152 -1.06 1.15 14.95
C VAL A 152 -1.72 -0.06 14.31
N PRO A 153 -2.99 0.02 13.87
CA PRO A 153 -3.67 -1.09 13.20
C PRO A 153 -3.12 -1.29 11.78
N ILE A 154 -3.27 -2.53 11.28
CA ILE A 154 -3.08 -2.87 9.87
C ILE A 154 -4.45 -3.04 9.24
N VAL A 155 -4.68 -2.39 8.11
CA VAL A 155 -5.91 -2.49 7.32
C VAL A 155 -5.62 -3.31 6.07
N PRO A 156 -6.09 -4.54 5.96
CA PRO A 156 -5.90 -5.37 4.77
C PRO A 156 -6.74 -4.84 3.61
N MET A 157 -6.25 -4.98 2.39
CA MET A 157 -7.00 -4.54 1.20
C MET A 157 -6.81 -5.49 0.03
N GLY A 158 -7.92 -5.87 -0.59
CA GLY A 158 -7.97 -6.58 -1.86
C GLY A 158 -8.08 -5.61 -3.04
N ILE A 159 -7.33 -5.87 -4.12
CA ILE A 159 -7.41 -5.10 -5.37
C ILE A 159 -7.54 -6.09 -6.52
N ALA A 160 -8.62 -5.99 -7.31
CA ALA A 160 -8.86 -6.83 -8.47
C ALA A 160 -8.97 -6.01 -9.75
N GLY A 161 -8.42 -6.53 -10.85
CA GLY A 161 -8.51 -5.95 -12.20
C GLY A 161 -7.33 -5.09 -12.63
N THR A 162 -6.46 -4.66 -11.72
CA THR A 162 -5.24 -3.90 -12.04
C THR A 162 -4.23 -4.71 -12.85
N ASP A 163 -4.14 -5.99 -12.61
CA ASP A 163 -3.37 -6.98 -13.36
C ASP A 163 -3.80 -7.05 -14.83
N HIS A 164 -5.11 -7.06 -15.09
CA HIS A 164 -5.66 -7.02 -16.45
C HIS A 164 -5.48 -5.66 -17.13
N ALA A 165 -5.42 -4.57 -16.34
CA ALA A 165 -5.16 -3.25 -16.88
C ALA A 165 -3.73 -3.12 -17.42
N MET A 166 -2.77 -3.73 -16.73
CA MET A 166 -1.35 -3.67 -17.10
C MET A 166 -0.71 -5.07 -16.92
N PRO A 167 -1.03 -6.03 -17.81
CA PRO A 167 -0.39 -7.35 -17.79
C PRO A 167 1.11 -7.24 -18.08
N PRO A 168 1.89 -8.30 -17.79
CA PRO A 168 3.32 -8.34 -18.09
C PRO A 168 3.61 -7.99 -19.56
N GLY A 169 4.63 -7.16 -19.77
CA GLY A 169 5.02 -6.72 -21.12
C GLY A 169 4.08 -5.68 -21.75
N ALA A 170 2.99 -5.30 -21.11
CA ALA A 170 2.11 -4.26 -21.62
C ALA A 170 2.81 -2.90 -21.66
N LYS A 171 2.72 -2.24 -22.82
CA LYS A 171 3.22 -0.86 -23.01
C LYS A 171 2.16 0.19 -22.70
N TRP A 172 0.90 -0.20 -22.60
CA TRP A 172 -0.26 0.69 -22.41
C TRP A 172 -1.17 0.16 -21.32
N ILE A 173 -1.78 1.08 -20.59
CA ILE A 173 -2.77 0.77 -19.55
C ILE A 173 -4.13 0.63 -20.22
N LYS A 174 -4.76 -0.54 -20.12
CA LYS A 174 -6.08 -0.81 -20.69
C LYS A 174 -7.19 -0.30 -19.77
N PRO A 175 -8.30 0.20 -20.30
CA PRO A 175 -9.48 0.53 -19.50
C PRO A 175 -10.16 -0.77 -19.03
N VAL A 176 -10.21 -0.97 -17.73
CA VAL A 176 -10.85 -2.13 -17.10
C VAL A 176 -11.64 -1.70 -15.88
N LYS A 177 -12.63 -2.51 -15.47
CA LYS A 177 -13.25 -2.34 -14.16
C LYS A 177 -12.26 -2.82 -13.11
N ALA A 178 -11.91 -1.98 -12.14
CA ALA A 178 -11.13 -2.37 -10.98
C ALA A 178 -11.95 -2.24 -9.70
N VAL A 179 -11.73 -3.15 -8.76
CA VAL A 179 -12.46 -3.23 -7.50
C VAL A 179 -11.45 -3.20 -6.36
N MET A 180 -11.71 -2.36 -5.37
CA MET A 180 -10.98 -2.31 -4.11
C MET A 180 -11.92 -2.69 -2.97
N VAL A 181 -11.49 -3.61 -2.13
CA VAL A 181 -12.18 -3.99 -0.90
C VAL A 181 -11.25 -3.72 0.28
N VAL A 182 -11.69 -2.86 1.18
CA VAL A 182 -10.98 -2.55 2.42
C VAL A 182 -11.55 -3.45 3.52
N GLY A 183 -10.71 -4.31 4.05
CA GLY A 183 -11.08 -5.20 5.15
C GLY A 183 -11.11 -4.48 6.50
N GLU A 184 -11.54 -5.19 7.53
CA GLU A 184 -11.58 -4.68 8.90
C GLU A 184 -10.15 -4.42 9.42
N PRO A 185 -9.94 -3.34 10.20
CA PRO A 185 -8.66 -3.05 10.81
C PRO A 185 -8.26 -4.16 11.80
N ILE A 186 -7.07 -4.67 11.65
CA ILE A 186 -6.46 -5.65 12.55
C ILE A 186 -5.62 -4.88 13.57
N PRO A 187 -5.99 -4.87 14.87
CA PRO A 187 -5.23 -4.14 15.88
C PRO A 187 -3.86 -4.79 16.10
N ALA A 188 -2.82 -3.97 16.22
CA ALA A 188 -1.52 -4.47 16.62
C ALA A 188 -1.53 -4.82 18.11
N PRO A 189 -0.97 -5.99 18.50
CA PRO A 189 -0.81 -6.35 19.90
C PRO A 189 0.07 -5.33 20.64
N VAL A 190 -0.34 -4.97 21.87
CA VAL A 190 0.48 -4.16 22.77
C VAL A 190 1.54 -5.05 23.39
N VAL A 191 2.81 -4.73 23.21
CA VAL A 191 3.95 -5.49 23.72
C VAL A 191 4.92 -4.54 24.41
N GLU A 192 5.19 -4.81 25.69
CA GLU A 192 6.23 -4.09 26.43
C GLU A 192 7.61 -4.70 26.15
N GLY A 193 8.58 -3.86 25.87
CA GLY A 193 9.98 -4.26 25.67
C GLY A 193 10.25 -4.89 24.29
N ARG A 194 10.95 -6.04 24.30
CA ARG A 194 11.31 -6.75 23.05
C ARG A 194 10.12 -7.53 22.51
N VAL A 195 9.74 -7.23 21.26
CA VAL A 195 8.63 -7.93 20.59
C VAL A 195 9.03 -9.38 20.29
N PRO A 196 8.28 -10.39 20.81
CA PRO A 196 8.55 -11.79 20.52
C PRO A 196 8.26 -12.09 19.03
N ARG A 197 9.09 -12.95 18.42
CA ARG A 197 8.90 -13.32 17.01
C ARG A 197 7.52 -13.91 16.73
N ARG A 198 7.01 -14.74 17.66
CA ARG A 198 5.68 -15.35 17.53
C ARG A 198 4.57 -14.29 17.34
N VAL A 199 4.61 -13.21 18.11
CA VAL A 199 3.62 -12.12 17.99
C VAL A 199 3.62 -11.53 16.57
N ILE A 200 4.81 -11.36 15.98
CA ILE A 200 4.95 -10.85 14.62
C ILE A 200 4.40 -11.85 13.60
N THR A 201 4.78 -13.12 13.72
CA THR A 201 4.34 -14.18 12.80
C THR A 201 2.82 -14.39 12.88
N ASP A 202 2.24 -14.40 14.08
CA ASP A 202 0.79 -14.53 14.28
C ASP A 202 0.03 -13.33 13.67
N LEU A 203 0.55 -12.11 13.83
CA LEU A 203 -0.03 -10.92 13.21
C LEU A 203 0.13 -10.95 11.68
N THR A 204 1.29 -11.39 11.16
CA THR A 204 1.50 -11.54 9.71
C THR A 204 0.49 -12.51 9.11
N ASP A 205 0.18 -13.63 9.78
CA ASP A 205 -0.81 -14.58 9.28
C ASP A 205 -2.24 -14.03 9.36
N GLN A 206 -2.61 -13.30 10.40
CA GLN A 206 -3.89 -12.58 10.47
C GLN A 206 -4.03 -11.57 9.31
N VAL A 207 -2.99 -10.82 9.02
CA VAL A 207 -2.96 -9.87 7.89
C VAL A 207 -3.11 -10.60 6.57
N ARG A 208 -2.42 -11.73 6.37
CA ARG A 208 -2.56 -12.57 5.18
C ARG A 208 -4.00 -13.02 4.99
N GLN A 209 -4.63 -13.56 6.05
CA GLN A 209 -6.04 -13.99 6.00
C GLN A 209 -6.97 -12.83 5.67
N GLY A 210 -6.75 -11.66 6.27
CA GLY A 210 -7.51 -10.45 5.98
C GLY A 210 -7.35 -9.98 4.54
N ILE A 211 -6.13 -10.02 3.99
CA ILE A 211 -5.87 -9.68 2.59
C ILE A 211 -6.55 -10.69 1.67
N GLN A 212 -6.45 -12.01 1.96
CA GLN A 212 -7.11 -13.04 1.17
C GLN A 212 -8.63 -12.81 1.13
N ALA A 213 -9.27 -12.62 2.29
CA ALA A 213 -10.71 -12.38 2.35
C ALA A 213 -11.14 -11.12 1.57
N ALA A 214 -10.41 -10.03 1.70
CA ALA A 214 -10.66 -8.80 0.95
C ALA A 214 -10.42 -8.99 -0.56
N TYR A 215 -9.44 -9.78 -0.94
CA TYR A 215 -9.13 -10.07 -2.33
C TYR A 215 -10.17 -10.98 -2.98
N ASP A 216 -10.59 -12.03 -2.29
CA ASP A 216 -11.67 -12.93 -2.75
C ASP A 216 -12.96 -12.14 -3.02
N GLU A 217 -13.32 -11.24 -2.11
CA GLU A 217 -14.48 -10.37 -2.29
C GLU A 217 -14.29 -9.39 -3.47
N ALA A 218 -13.09 -8.83 -3.65
CA ALA A 218 -12.79 -7.97 -4.78
C ALA A 218 -12.92 -8.73 -6.12
N LEU A 219 -12.42 -9.97 -6.20
CA LEU A 219 -12.55 -10.84 -7.36
C LEU A 219 -14.01 -11.21 -7.63
N ARG A 220 -14.77 -11.54 -6.59
CA ARG A 220 -16.20 -11.83 -6.70
C ARG A 220 -16.99 -10.65 -7.29
N ILE A 221 -16.76 -9.44 -6.81
CA ILE A 221 -17.41 -8.21 -7.31
C ILE A 221 -16.93 -7.87 -8.73
N LYS A 222 -15.65 -8.12 -9.01
CA LYS A 222 -15.07 -7.93 -10.35
C LYS A 222 -15.70 -8.89 -11.35
N GLY A 223 -15.99 -10.13 -10.93
CA GLY A 223 -16.57 -11.19 -11.77
C GLY A 223 -15.58 -11.77 -12.79
N GLN A 224 -14.28 -11.68 -12.51
CA GLN A 224 -13.22 -12.20 -13.38
C GLN A 224 -12.02 -12.65 -12.54
N PRO A 225 -11.45 -13.83 -12.77
CA PRO A 225 -10.27 -14.29 -12.05
C PRO A 225 -9.05 -13.41 -12.36
N PRO A 226 -8.03 -13.40 -11.49
CA PRO A 226 -6.77 -12.72 -11.75
C PRO A 226 -5.99 -13.43 -12.86
N LEU A 227 -4.95 -12.75 -13.36
CA LEU A 227 -4.01 -13.38 -14.27
C LEU A 227 -3.16 -14.42 -13.54
N GLU A 228 -3.01 -15.57 -14.15
CA GLU A 228 -2.06 -16.58 -13.74
C GLU A 228 -0.65 -16.23 -14.24
N TYR A 229 0.37 -16.86 -13.64
CA TYR A 229 1.75 -16.62 -14.05
C TYR A 229 1.92 -17.00 -15.53
N PRO A 230 2.38 -16.08 -16.38
CA PRO A 230 2.74 -16.41 -17.75
C PRO A 230 4.04 -17.22 -17.70
N GLY A 231 3.94 -18.53 -17.73
CA GLY A 231 5.05 -19.48 -17.70
C GLY A 231 6.25 -19.09 -18.58
#